data_a978d4317cc75c570f4630a7df051db2
#
_entry.id   a978d4317cc75c570f4630a7df051db2
#
_cell.length_a   1.000
_cell.length_b   1.000
_cell.length_c   1.000
_cell.angle_alpha   90.00
_cell.angle_beta   90.00
_cell.angle_gamma   90.00
#
_symmetry.space_group_name_H-M   'P 1'
#
loop_
_entity.id
_entity.type
_entity.pdbx_description
1 polymer ?
#
loop_
_entity_poly.entity_id
_entity_poly.type
_entity_poly.pdbx_seq_one_letter_code
_entity_poly.pdbx_strand_id
1 'polypeptide(L)'
;QWRYDGNQANYNVSPENEFSNKHTADMIARSVRNGWMPFYPQFNENNFSLYKDAEKNGAKNDDEVKQFVVDKLKSKELQYSVADPDAEENFPRVWYIWRGNAIMSSAKGHEYFLKHYLGTHHNSIAEATAKDLVKDVNWMENAPTGKMDLIVDLNFRMDTSALYSDIVLPSASWYEKADLNTTDMHSFIHPLSAAIPPVWEAKTDWQIFKAISKATSEIAKTHFNEPIKDIVTTPLAHDSPAEISQSSLQDWMTGECEAIPGKTMHGITVVERDYTKIYDKFNSLGPNAKNGLLGAHGNSFNAGDFYDQLLENKDHLQTIDNVEYPSIGQDEEVINAILHLSSLTNGELSYRAYKNAEKKTGLKLTDLAEGSRNVKLSYSDLQAQPRRYNNSPIWSGLMNDGRAYAAFTYNVERLVPWRTLTGRQHFYLDHEGYIKFGENLPTYKPSPTPKLYGELD
;
A
#
# COMPACT_ATOMS: atom_id res chain seq x y z
N GLN A 1 -9.03 25.68 2.64
CA GLN A 1 -9.56 25.93 1.29
C GLN A 1 -8.60 25.39 0.25
N TRP A 2 -9.01 24.35 -0.47
CA TRP A 2 -8.17 23.70 -1.45
C TRP A 2 -8.23 24.41 -2.79
N ARG A 3 -7.08 24.69 -3.38
CA ARG A 3 -6.97 25.31 -4.69
C ARG A 3 -5.85 24.64 -5.49
N TYR A 4 -6.11 24.40 -6.75
CA TYR A 4 -5.07 24.17 -7.74
C TYR A 4 -4.51 25.52 -8.17
N ASP A 5 -3.35 25.88 -7.70
CA ASP A 5 -2.67 27.09 -8.14
C ASP A 5 -1.29 26.77 -8.71
N GLY A 6 -0.68 27.76 -9.36
CA GLY A 6 0.63 27.59 -9.99
C GLY A 6 1.75 27.23 -9.00
N ASN A 7 1.59 27.61 -7.74
CA ASN A 7 2.59 27.27 -6.71
C ASN A 7 2.58 25.77 -6.38
N GLN A 8 1.42 25.13 -6.41
CA GLN A 8 1.35 23.68 -6.20
C GLN A 8 1.97 22.90 -7.36
N ALA A 9 1.78 23.35 -8.59
CA ALA A 9 2.42 22.75 -9.75
C ALA A 9 3.94 22.82 -9.67
N ASN A 10 4.47 23.90 -9.10
CA ASN A 10 5.91 24.08 -8.90
C ASN A 10 6.47 23.35 -7.68
N TYR A 11 5.62 22.95 -6.74
CA TYR A 11 5.98 22.26 -5.50
C TYR A 11 5.60 20.78 -5.57
N ASN A 12 6.01 20.14 -6.63
CA ASN A 12 5.62 18.75 -6.88
C ASN A 12 6.73 17.79 -6.48
N VAL A 13 6.37 16.79 -5.68
CA VAL A 13 7.26 15.70 -5.26
C VAL A 13 7.32 14.56 -6.29
N SER A 14 6.93 14.83 -7.52
CA SER A 14 7.05 13.90 -8.62
C SER A 14 8.50 13.46 -8.85
N PRO A 15 8.74 12.31 -9.50
CA PRO A 15 10.08 11.84 -9.85
C PRO A 15 10.87 12.73 -10.80
N GLU A 16 10.33 13.84 -11.26
CA GLU A 16 11.06 14.79 -12.11
C GLU A 16 11.84 15.82 -11.31
N ASN A 17 13.11 16.01 -11.68
CA ASN A 17 13.96 17.04 -11.09
C ASN A 17 13.63 18.46 -11.57
N GLU A 18 12.92 18.58 -12.68
CA GLU A 18 12.55 19.89 -13.19
C GLU A 18 11.25 20.35 -12.58
N PHE A 19 11.28 21.46 -11.87
CA PHE A 19 10.12 22.29 -11.59
C PHE A 19 9.68 22.96 -12.90
N SER A 20 9.29 22.13 -13.86
CA SER A 20 8.67 22.62 -15.06
C SER A 20 7.31 23.22 -14.71
N ASN A 21 6.78 24.07 -15.58
CA ASN A 21 5.45 24.66 -15.46
C ASN A 21 4.34 23.60 -15.64
N LYS A 22 4.53 22.38 -15.12
CA LYS A 22 3.56 21.29 -15.20
C LYS A 22 2.72 21.26 -13.94
N HIS A 23 1.45 21.00 -14.10
CA HIS A 23 0.53 20.85 -12.98
C HIS A 23 0.77 19.52 -12.25
N THR A 24 0.48 19.48 -10.94
CA THR A 24 0.61 18.26 -10.12
C THR A 24 -0.17 17.07 -10.70
N ALA A 25 -1.36 17.32 -11.29
CA ALA A 25 -2.14 16.29 -11.96
C ALA A 25 -1.39 15.65 -13.15
N ASP A 26 -0.73 16.46 -13.98
CA ASP A 26 0.07 15.98 -15.11
C ASP A 26 1.25 15.13 -14.63
N MET A 27 1.86 15.52 -13.52
CA MET A 27 2.96 14.78 -12.94
C MET A 27 2.52 13.42 -12.36
N ILE A 28 1.31 13.36 -11.78
CA ILE A 28 0.71 12.09 -11.35
C ILE A 28 0.44 11.20 -12.55
N ALA A 29 -0.14 11.73 -13.63
CA ALA A 29 -0.39 10.99 -14.86
C ALA A 29 0.92 10.44 -15.46
N ARG A 30 1.97 11.25 -15.52
CA ARG A 30 3.29 10.82 -15.95
C ARG A 30 3.86 9.71 -15.05
N SER A 31 3.75 9.86 -13.74
CA SER A 31 4.23 8.85 -12.78
C SER A 31 3.53 7.50 -12.96
N VAL A 32 2.23 7.51 -13.26
CA VAL A 32 1.46 6.30 -13.58
C VAL A 32 1.95 5.67 -14.88
N ARG A 33 2.12 6.45 -15.96
CA ARG A 33 2.62 5.96 -17.26
C ARG A 33 4.00 5.30 -17.13
N ASN A 34 4.86 5.88 -16.33
CA ASN A 34 6.21 5.39 -16.10
C ASN A 34 6.29 4.25 -15.07
N GLY A 35 5.15 3.84 -14.52
CA GLY A 35 5.09 2.68 -13.62
C GLY A 35 5.51 2.94 -12.18
N TRP A 36 5.68 4.20 -11.77
CA TRP A 36 6.09 4.51 -10.40
C TRP A 36 4.92 4.58 -9.43
N MET A 37 3.73 4.83 -9.94
CA MET A 37 2.53 5.06 -9.15
C MET A 37 1.38 4.22 -9.70
N PRO A 38 0.71 3.40 -8.88
CA PRO A 38 -0.50 2.71 -9.30
C PRO A 38 -1.70 3.67 -9.35
N PHE A 39 -2.66 3.39 -10.22
CA PHE A 39 -3.93 4.09 -10.28
C PHE A 39 -5.06 3.13 -10.59
N TYR A 40 -6.23 3.32 -10.01
CA TYR A 40 -7.39 2.45 -10.20
C TYR A 40 -8.66 3.28 -10.42
N PRO A 41 -9.51 2.88 -11.40
CA PRO A 41 -9.26 1.83 -12.40
C PRO A 41 -7.99 2.12 -13.21
N GLN A 42 -7.32 1.08 -13.70
CA GLN A 42 -6.00 1.23 -14.35
C GLN A 42 -6.13 1.87 -15.74
N PHE A 43 -7.10 1.40 -16.52
CA PHE A 43 -7.35 1.82 -17.90
C PHE A 43 -8.77 2.35 -18.05
N ASN A 44 -8.99 3.10 -19.11
CA ASN A 44 -10.33 3.54 -19.56
C ASN A 44 -11.14 2.40 -20.20
N GLU A 45 -10.65 1.18 -20.18
CA GLU A 45 -11.30 -0.03 -20.66
C GLU A 45 -11.25 -1.10 -19.56
N ASN A 46 -12.30 -1.91 -19.45
CA ASN A 46 -12.34 -3.01 -18.50
C ASN A 46 -11.28 -4.06 -18.83
N ASN A 47 -10.46 -4.43 -17.85
CA ASN A 47 -9.34 -5.33 -18.04
C ASN A 47 -9.74 -6.74 -18.53
N PHE A 48 -10.92 -7.23 -18.14
CA PHE A 48 -11.44 -8.52 -18.65
C PHE A 48 -11.85 -8.44 -20.14
N SER A 49 -12.43 -7.30 -20.54
CA SER A 49 -12.75 -7.04 -21.95
C SER A 49 -11.48 -6.91 -22.77
N LEU A 50 -10.50 -6.20 -22.26
CA LEU A 50 -9.20 -6.00 -22.90
C LEU A 50 -8.48 -7.32 -23.16
N TYR A 51 -8.51 -8.27 -22.20
CA TYR A 51 -7.98 -9.61 -22.41
C TYR A 51 -8.70 -10.35 -23.56
N LYS A 52 -10.03 -10.36 -23.54
CA LYS A 52 -10.84 -10.99 -24.58
C LYS A 52 -10.64 -10.37 -25.97
N ASP A 53 -10.42 -9.07 -26.01
CA ASP A 53 -10.13 -8.37 -27.26
C ASP A 53 -8.75 -8.71 -27.80
N ALA A 54 -7.75 -8.91 -26.94
CA ALA A 54 -6.46 -9.43 -27.36
C ALA A 54 -6.59 -10.82 -28.02
N GLU A 55 -7.36 -11.73 -27.42
CA GLU A 55 -7.62 -13.06 -28.01
C GLU A 55 -8.33 -12.97 -29.37
N LYS A 56 -9.36 -12.13 -29.48
CA LYS A 56 -10.07 -11.89 -30.75
C LYS A 56 -9.15 -11.33 -31.84
N ASN A 57 -8.14 -10.55 -31.46
CA ASN A 57 -7.14 -10.01 -32.36
C ASN A 57 -5.94 -10.95 -32.59
N GLY A 58 -6.05 -12.20 -32.14
CA GLY A 58 -5.14 -13.26 -32.48
C GLY A 58 -4.07 -13.58 -31.45
N ALA A 59 -4.08 -12.97 -30.28
CA ALA A 59 -3.18 -13.32 -29.19
C ALA A 59 -3.47 -14.75 -28.69
N LYS A 60 -2.43 -15.60 -28.63
CA LYS A 60 -2.52 -17.03 -28.28
C LYS A 60 -1.94 -17.38 -26.92
N ASN A 61 -1.24 -16.45 -26.32
CA ASN A 61 -0.57 -16.63 -25.02
C ASN A 61 -0.46 -15.30 -24.29
N ASP A 62 -0.11 -15.36 -23.02
CA ASP A 62 -0.06 -14.20 -22.14
C ASP A 62 0.97 -13.13 -22.59
N ASP A 63 2.05 -13.52 -23.26
CA ASP A 63 3.05 -12.58 -23.76
C ASP A 63 2.53 -11.79 -24.97
N GLU A 64 1.77 -12.43 -25.85
CA GLU A 64 1.10 -11.76 -26.96
C GLU A 64 -0.01 -10.82 -26.46
N VAL A 65 -0.72 -11.20 -25.39
CA VAL A 65 -1.68 -10.30 -24.71
C VAL A 65 -0.99 -9.08 -24.15
N LYS A 66 0.13 -9.24 -23.46
CA LYS A 66 0.92 -8.11 -22.93
C LYS A 66 1.37 -7.17 -24.07
N GLN A 67 1.85 -7.75 -25.18
CA GLN A 67 2.26 -6.96 -26.33
C GLN A 67 1.08 -6.20 -26.95
N PHE A 68 -0.09 -6.82 -27.07
CA PHE A 68 -1.31 -6.16 -27.53
C PHE A 68 -1.67 -4.94 -26.67
N VAL A 69 -1.58 -5.06 -25.34
CA VAL A 69 -1.83 -3.93 -24.42
C VAL A 69 -0.82 -2.80 -24.62
N VAL A 70 0.46 -3.14 -24.75
CA VAL A 70 1.52 -2.16 -25.01
C VAL A 70 1.27 -1.41 -26.33
N ASP A 71 0.88 -2.12 -27.39
CA ASP A 71 0.63 -1.54 -28.70
C ASP A 71 -0.59 -0.60 -28.67
N LYS A 72 -1.68 -0.99 -27.99
CA LYS A 72 -2.85 -0.12 -27.77
C LYS A 72 -2.50 1.14 -26.94
N LEU A 73 -1.63 1.02 -25.95
CA LEU A 73 -1.14 2.18 -25.17
C LEU A 73 -0.27 3.11 -26.03
N LYS A 74 0.60 2.55 -26.88
CA LYS A 74 1.46 3.34 -27.80
C LYS A 74 0.64 4.04 -28.89
N SER A 75 -0.39 3.39 -29.41
CA SER A 75 -1.31 3.99 -30.40
C SER A 75 -2.29 4.98 -29.78
N LYS A 76 -2.38 5.04 -28.43
CA LYS A 76 -3.35 5.83 -27.66
C LYS A 76 -4.81 5.39 -27.82
N GLU A 77 -5.06 4.20 -28.36
CA GLU A 77 -6.38 3.56 -28.35
C GLU A 77 -6.80 3.17 -26.93
N LEU A 78 -5.83 2.72 -26.12
CA LEU A 78 -5.99 2.50 -24.70
C LEU A 78 -5.32 3.62 -23.93
N GLN A 79 -5.97 4.14 -22.90
CA GLN A 79 -5.46 5.21 -22.05
C GLN A 79 -5.49 4.80 -20.58
N TYR A 80 -4.63 5.40 -19.79
CA TYR A 80 -4.74 5.30 -18.34
C TYR A 80 -5.91 6.13 -17.84
N SER A 81 -6.71 5.58 -16.96
CA SER A 81 -7.88 6.27 -16.38
C SER A 81 -7.54 7.60 -15.71
N VAL A 82 -6.29 7.75 -15.23
CA VAL A 82 -5.81 9.00 -14.63
C VAL A 82 -5.74 10.17 -15.62
N ALA A 83 -5.69 9.90 -16.93
CA ALA A 83 -5.69 10.93 -17.94
C ALA A 83 -7.06 11.65 -18.07
N ASP A 84 -8.14 10.98 -17.73
CA ASP A 84 -9.48 11.54 -17.65
C ASP A 84 -10.27 10.95 -16.46
N PRO A 85 -9.99 11.40 -15.22
CA PRO A 85 -10.64 10.85 -14.03
C PRO A 85 -12.11 11.20 -13.92
N ASP A 86 -12.61 12.09 -14.76
CA ASP A 86 -14.00 12.54 -14.79
C ASP A 86 -14.83 11.87 -15.89
N ALA A 87 -14.22 11.05 -16.75
CA ALA A 87 -14.96 10.21 -17.68
C ALA A 87 -15.71 9.09 -16.94
N GLU A 88 -16.93 8.78 -17.39
CA GLU A 88 -17.82 7.85 -16.68
C GLU A 88 -17.22 6.44 -16.56
N GLU A 89 -16.51 5.96 -17.57
CA GLU A 89 -15.82 4.68 -17.58
C GLU A 89 -14.70 4.59 -16.52
N ASN A 90 -14.22 5.74 -16.03
CA ASN A 90 -13.14 5.83 -15.05
C ASN A 90 -13.63 6.05 -13.61
N PHE A 91 -14.94 6.06 -13.38
CA PHE A 91 -15.46 6.28 -12.03
C PHE A 91 -15.08 5.14 -11.09
N PRO A 92 -14.52 5.44 -9.89
CA PRO A 92 -14.36 4.46 -8.83
C PRO A 92 -15.76 4.19 -8.22
N ARG A 93 -16.36 3.04 -8.53
CA ARG A 93 -17.79 2.78 -8.23
C ARG A 93 -18.04 2.32 -6.80
N VAL A 94 -17.05 1.67 -6.14
CA VAL A 94 -17.17 1.11 -4.79
C VAL A 94 -16.01 1.59 -3.93
N TRP A 95 -16.32 2.10 -2.75
CA TRP A 95 -15.33 2.58 -1.79
C TRP A 95 -15.49 1.88 -0.44
N TYR A 96 -14.45 1.14 -0.04
CA TYR A 96 -14.31 0.61 1.31
C TYR A 96 -13.44 1.56 2.15
N ILE A 97 -14.00 2.08 3.23
CA ILE A 97 -13.27 2.86 4.24
C ILE A 97 -13.05 1.94 5.43
N TRP A 98 -11.79 1.70 5.75
CA TRP A 98 -11.41 0.78 6.82
C TRP A 98 -10.65 1.50 7.92
N ARG A 99 -11.31 1.61 9.09
CA ARG A 99 -10.75 2.22 10.32
C ARG A 99 -10.20 3.64 10.14
N GLY A 100 -10.70 4.38 9.20
CA GLY A 100 -10.23 5.73 8.90
C GLY A 100 -11.38 6.68 8.64
N ASN A 101 -11.28 7.90 9.12
CA ASN A 101 -12.22 8.96 8.78
C ASN A 101 -11.78 9.66 7.48
N ALA A 102 -11.73 8.91 6.37
CA ALA A 102 -11.15 9.36 5.11
C ALA A 102 -11.82 10.63 4.54
N ILE A 103 -13.13 10.75 4.68
CA ILE A 103 -13.88 11.91 4.19
C ILE A 103 -13.48 13.17 4.95
N MET A 104 -13.38 13.10 6.28
CA MET A 104 -13.13 14.28 7.12
C MET A 104 -11.64 14.56 7.36
N SER A 105 -10.82 13.52 7.47
CA SER A 105 -9.38 13.68 7.73
C SER A 105 -8.58 14.14 6.51
N SER A 106 -9.17 14.11 5.33
CA SER A 106 -8.59 14.64 4.11
C SER A 106 -8.72 16.17 4.06
N ALA A 107 -7.91 16.86 4.84
CA ALA A 107 -8.02 18.31 5.10
C ALA A 107 -8.16 19.23 3.86
N LYS A 108 -7.79 18.72 2.69
CA LYS A 108 -7.89 19.46 1.41
C LYS A 108 -8.86 18.83 0.42
N GLY A 109 -9.33 17.61 0.65
CA GLY A 109 -10.11 16.83 -0.29
C GLY A 109 -11.53 16.53 0.14
N HIS A 110 -11.93 16.82 1.39
CA HIS A 110 -13.24 16.41 1.86
C HIS A 110 -14.40 17.05 1.09
N GLU A 111 -14.29 18.31 0.66
CA GLU A 111 -15.31 18.95 -0.19
C GLU A 111 -15.45 18.24 -1.53
N TYR A 112 -14.31 17.82 -2.14
CA TYR A 112 -14.31 17.06 -3.37
C TYR A 112 -14.97 15.69 -3.18
N PHE A 113 -14.66 14.98 -2.12
CA PHE A 113 -15.29 13.70 -1.79
C PHE A 113 -16.80 13.86 -1.60
N LEU A 114 -17.23 14.83 -0.84
CA LEU A 114 -18.64 15.06 -0.57
C LEU A 114 -19.44 15.36 -1.85
N LYS A 115 -18.94 16.21 -2.75
CA LYS A 115 -19.64 16.57 -3.98
C LYS A 115 -19.43 15.54 -5.09
N HIS A 116 -18.19 15.30 -5.47
CA HIS A 116 -17.89 14.56 -6.68
C HIS A 116 -17.96 13.05 -6.49
N TYR A 117 -17.60 12.54 -5.32
CA TYR A 117 -17.72 11.12 -5.03
C TYR A 117 -19.11 10.75 -4.49
N LEU A 118 -19.61 11.47 -3.48
CA LEU A 118 -20.88 11.14 -2.82
C LEU A 118 -22.09 11.80 -3.43
N GLY A 119 -21.94 12.94 -4.10
CA GLY A 119 -23.07 13.66 -4.73
C GLY A 119 -23.91 14.48 -3.74
N THR A 120 -23.36 14.95 -2.64
CA THR A 120 -24.08 15.78 -1.69
C THR A 120 -24.34 17.19 -2.24
N HIS A 121 -25.54 17.75 -1.98
CA HIS A 121 -26.02 18.94 -2.67
C HIS A 121 -25.62 20.28 -2.04
N HIS A 122 -25.11 20.28 -0.82
CA HIS A 122 -24.94 21.52 -0.03
C HIS A 122 -23.49 21.94 0.15
N ASN A 123 -22.58 21.41 -0.67
CA ASN A 123 -21.17 21.72 -0.55
C ASN A 123 -20.78 22.91 -1.43
N SER A 124 -20.18 23.92 -0.83
CA SER A 124 -19.49 24.96 -1.57
C SER A 124 -18.06 24.51 -1.83
N ILE A 125 -17.73 24.22 -3.07
CA ILE A 125 -16.36 23.95 -3.47
C ILE A 125 -15.74 25.23 -3.98
N ALA A 126 -14.55 25.57 -3.48
CA ALA A 126 -13.78 26.69 -4.02
C ALA A 126 -13.50 26.42 -5.51
N GLU A 127 -13.69 27.44 -6.31
CA GLU A 127 -13.44 27.37 -7.75
C GLU A 127 -11.99 26.95 -7.99
N ALA A 128 -11.80 25.88 -8.74
CA ALA A 128 -10.49 25.37 -9.08
C ALA A 128 -9.90 26.20 -10.24
N THR A 129 -8.65 26.59 -10.11
CA THR A 129 -7.95 27.45 -11.09
C THR A 129 -6.89 26.67 -11.87
N ALA A 130 -7.15 25.39 -12.17
CA ALA A 130 -6.22 24.57 -12.94
C ALA A 130 -6.41 24.67 -14.46
N LYS A 131 -7.42 25.39 -14.93
CA LYS A 131 -7.66 25.64 -16.35
C LYS A 131 -6.40 26.21 -17.00
N ASP A 132 -6.04 25.71 -18.17
CA ASP A 132 -4.85 26.08 -18.94
C ASP A 132 -3.48 25.73 -18.28
N LEU A 133 -3.48 25.20 -17.04
CA LEU A 133 -2.29 24.71 -16.37
C LEU A 133 -2.07 23.20 -16.58
N VAL A 134 -3.16 22.46 -16.75
CA VAL A 134 -3.14 21.00 -16.96
C VAL A 134 -3.02 20.71 -18.46
N LYS A 135 -2.13 19.79 -18.84
CA LYS A 135 -1.84 19.43 -20.23
C LYS A 135 -2.01 17.94 -20.53
N ASP A 136 -1.67 17.08 -19.57
CA ASP A 136 -1.67 15.63 -19.72
C ASP A 136 -2.95 15.00 -19.15
N VAL A 137 -3.63 15.71 -18.26
CA VAL A 137 -4.92 15.30 -17.69
C VAL A 137 -6.03 16.14 -18.29
N ASN A 138 -7.13 15.50 -18.65
CA ASN A 138 -8.31 16.23 -19.12
C ASN A 138 -8.93 17.01 -17.97
N TRP A 139 -8.93 18.33 -18.09
CA TRP A 139 -9.49 19.23 -17.09
C TRP A 139 -10.94 19.59 -17.46
N MET A 140 -11.87 19.27 -16.54
CA MET A 140 -13.28 19.63 -16.70
C MET A 140 -13.66 20.73 -15.71
N GLU A 141 -14.19 21.85 -16.21
CA GLU A 141 -14.70 22.95 -15.35
C GLU A 141 -15.88 22.49 -14.49
N ASN A 142 -16.71 21.62 -15.05
CA ASN A 142 -17.87 21.05 -14.38
C ASN A 142 -17.66 19.54 -14.20
N ALA A 143 -16.91 19.16 -13.17
CA ALA A 143 -16.69 17.77 -12.86
C ALA A 143 -18.00 17.05 -12.47
N PRO A 144 -18.18 15.78 -12.83
CA PRO A 144 -19.36 14.98 -12.48
C PRO A 144 -19.59 14.95 -10.96
N THR A 145 -20.85 14.80 -10.60
CA THR A 145 -21.30 14.72 -9.19
C THR A 145 -21.78 13.31 -8.89
N GLY A 146 -21.32 12.72 -7.79
CA GLY A 146 -21.76 11.40 -7.35
C GLY A 146 -21.18 10.25 -8.18
N LYS A 147 -19.86 10.08 -8.16
CA LYS A 147 -19.17 9.01 -8.91
C LYS A 147 -19.28 7.62 -8.28
N MET A 148 -19.62 7.53 -6.99
CA MET A 148 -19.66 6.28 -6.24
C MET A 148 -21.07 5.68 -6.25
N ASP A 149 -21.14 4.36 -6.42
CA ASP A 149 -22.38 3.61 -6.31
C ASP A 149 -22.59 3.07 -4.90
N LEU A 150 -21.48 2.77 -4.20
CA LEU A 150 -21.53 2.14 -2.89
C LEU A 150 -20.33 2.55 -2.03
N ILE A 151 -20.62 3.00 -0.81
CA ILE A 151 -19.62 3.29 0.20
C ILE A 151 -19.88 2.40 1.41
N VAL A 152 -18.86 1.65 1.80
CA VAL A 152 -18.90 0.73 2.95
C VAL A 152 -17.85 1.18 3.95
N ASP A 153 -18.28 1.54 5.16
CA ASP A 153 -17.35 1.88 6.25
C ASP A 153 -17.27 0.74 7.28
N LEU A 154 -16.05 0.29 7.53
CA LEU A 154 -15.70 -0.68 8.57
C LEU A 154 -15.07 0.08 9.73
N ASN A 155 -15.83 0.35 10.77
CA ASN A 155 -15.35 1.21 11.84
C ASN A 155 -15.87 0.78 13.21
N PHE A 156 -15.14 1.14 14.25
CA PHE A 156 -15.57 0.97 15.65
C PHE A 156 -16.15 2.28 16.23
N ARG A 157 -16.30 3.31 15.40
CA ARG A 157 -16.88 4.61 15.73
C ARG A 157 -17.82 5.07 14.62
N MET A 158 -18.86 5.79 14.99
CA MET A 158 -19.66 6.57 14.06
C MET A 158 -18.98 7.92 13.82
N ASP A 159 -17.96 7.92 13.01
CA ASP A 159 -17.29 9.14 12.56
C ASP A 159 -17.99 9.76 11.32
N THR A 160 -17.44 10.82 10.76
CA THR A 160 -18.05 11.50 9.61
C THR A 160 -18.13 10.60 8.39
N SER A 161 -17.12 9.76 8.15
CA SER A 161 -17.16 8.81 7.03
C SER A 161 -18.29 7.80 7.19
N ALA A 162 -18.48 7.26 8.41
CA ALA A 162 -19.58 6.35 8.71
C ALA A 162 -20.96 7.01 8.49
N LEU A 163 -21.11 8.29 8.85
CA LEU A 163 -22.36 9.02 8.67
C LEU A 163 -22.75 9.24 7.20
N TYR A 164 -21.79 9.23 6.29
CA TYR A 164 -22.01 9.39 4.86
C TYR A 164 -21.94 8.07 4.07
N SER A 165 -21.73 6.94 4.74
CA SER A 165 -21.64 5.64 4.09
C SER A 165 -23.01 5.00 3.90
N ASP A 166 -23.18 4.22 2.83
CA ASP A 166 -24.41 3.46 2.56
C ASP A 166 -24.54 2.26 3.49
N ILE A 167 -23.42 1.64 3.82
CA ILE A 167 -23.33 0.49 4.73
C ILE A 167 -22.27 0.77 5.78
N VAL A 168 -22.62 0.60 7.05
CA VAL A 168 -21.69 0.64 8.16
C VAL A 168 -21.58 -0.74 8.77
N LEU A 169 -20.37 -1.31 8.77
CA LEU A 169 -20.06 -2.59 9.39
C LEU A 169 -19.34 -2.35 10.72
N PRO A 170 -20.00 -2.61 11.87
CA PRO A 170 -19.39 -2.36 13.16
C PRO A 170 -18.22 -3.31 13.40
N SER A 171 -17.04 -2.76 13.60
CA SER A 171 -15.85 -3.55 13.89
C SER A 171 -15.51 -3.52 15.37
N ALA A 172 -14.96 -4.64 15.86
CA ALA A 172 -14.51 -4.80 17.23
C ALA A 172 -13.46 -3.75 17.60
N SER A 173 -13.55 -3.22 18.81
CA SER A 173 -12.54 -2.34 19.39
C SER A 173 -11.29 -3.12 19.77
N TRP A 174 -10.23 -2.41 20.19
CA TRP A 174 -8.97 -3.06 20.63
C TRP A 174 -9.12 -3.96 21.85
N TYR A 175 -10.14 -3.74 22.68
CA TYR A 175 -10.44 -4.57 23.85
C TYR A 175 -11.30 -5.80 23.55
N GLU A 176 -11.75 -5.94 22.30
CA GLU A 176 -12.69 -6.96 21.87
C GLU A 176 -12.10 -7.92 20.82
N LYS A 177 -10.80 -7.79 20.50
CA LYS A 177 -10.15 -8.62 19.50
C LYS A 177 -8.74 -9.03 19.87
N ALA A 178 -8.27 -10.10 19.26
CA ALA A 178 -6.86 -10.46 19.22
C ALA A 178 -6.17 -9.75 18.04
N ASP A 179 -4.97 -9.22 18.27
CA ASP A 179 -4.15 -8.57 17.23
C ASP A 179 -2.70 -8.40 17.72
N LEU A 180 -1.87 -7.79 16.89
CA LEU A 180 -0.50 -7.40 17.22
C LEU A 180 -0.32 -5.90 17.05
N ASN A 181 0.54 -5.30 17.88
CA ASN A 181 0.92 -3.90 17.75
C ASN A 181 2.45 -3.77 17.79
N THR A 182 2.97 -3.02 16.84
CA THR A 182 4.40 -2.70 16.72
C THR A 182 4.60 -1.25 16.31
N THR A 183 5.78 -0.72 16.53
CA THR A 183 6.22 0.58 16.05
C THR A 183 7.72 0.59 15.81
N ASP A 184 8.19 1.44 14.93
CA ASP A 184 9.63 1.63 14.68
C ASP A 184 10.33 2.38 15.82
N MET A 185 9.57 2.98 16.73
CA MET A 185 10.10 3.83 17.81
C MET A 185 10.56 3.05 19.04
N HIS A 186 10.22 1.78 19.13
CA HIS A 186 10.71 0.88 20.20
C HIS A 186 10.85 -0.55 19.71
N SER A 187 11.54 -1.38 20.49
CA SER A 187 11.91 -2.75 20.12
C SER A 187 10.94 -3.82 20.63
N PHE A 188 9.76 -3.45 21.08
CA PHE A 188 8.80 -4.38 21.65
C PHE A 188 7.68 -4.70 20.65
N ILE A 189 7.21 -5.95 20.72
CA ILE A 189 5.96 -6.38 20.09
C ILE A 189 4.92 -6.61 21.19
N HIS A 190 3.75 -6.04 21.01
CA HIS A 190 2.67 -6.09 21.98
C HIS A 190 1.50 -6.90 21.43
N PRO A 191 0.92 -7.81 22.21
CA PRO A 191 -0.36 -8.41 21.89
C PRO A 191 -1.48 -7.43 22.20
N LEU A 192 -2.49 -7.41 21.36
CA LEU A 192 -3.82 -6.95 21.73
C LEU A 192 -4.60 -8.21 22.09
N SER A 193 -4.96 -8.35 23.36
CA SER A 193 -5.73 -9.49 23.85
C SER A 193 -7.15 -9.03 24.15
N ALA A 194 -8.14 -9.77 23.67
CA ALA A 194 -9.53 -9.47 23.94
C ALA A 194 -9.80 -9.56 25.46
N ALA A 195 -10.28 -8.49 26.05
CA ALA A 195 -10.76 -8.46 27.44
C ALA A 195 -12.22 -8.94 27.54
N ILE A 196 -12.99 -8.71 26.47
CA ILE A 196 -14.37 -9.15 26.31
C ILE A 196 -14.58 -9.57 24.85
N PRO A 197 -15.56 -10.43 24.56
CA PRO A 197 -15.94 -10.70 23.18
C PRO A 197 -16.55 -9.44 22.53
N PRO A 198 -16.53 -9.35 21.19
CA PRO A 198 -17.23 -8.27 20.49
C PRO A 198 -18.69 -8.16 20.90
N VAL A 199 -19.14 -6.92 21.13
CA VAL A 199 -20.51 -6.65 21.58
C VAL A 199 -21.47 -6.53 20.40
N TRP A 200 -22.72 -6.91 20.59
CA TRP A 200 -23.80 -6.89 19.60
C TRP A 200 -23.43 -7.64 18.32
N GLU A 201 -23.53 -6.97 17.17
CA GLU A 201 -23.21 -7.51 15.86
C GLU A 201 -21.78 -7.20 15.41
N ALA A 202 -20.98 -6.54 16.28
CA ALA A 202 -19.59 -6.23 15.96
C ALA A 202 -18.77 -7.51 15.73
N LYS A 203 -17.86 -7.44 14.79
CA LYS A 203 -16.94 -8.52 14.44
C LYS A 203 -15.52 -7.98 14.36
N THR A 204 -14.54 -8.86 14.51
CA THR A 204 -13.17 -8.47 14.22
C THR A 204 -13.02 -8.12 12.73
N ASP A 205 -12.01 -7.32 12.40
CA ASP A 205 -11.76 -6.96 11.00
C ASP A 205 -11.60 -8.20 10.12
N TRP A 206 -10.88 -9.20 10.64
CA TRP A 206 -10.69 -10.49 9.95
C TRP A 206 -12.02 -11.19 9.67
N GLN A 207 -12.88 -11.26 10.66
CA GLN A 207 -14.22 -11.86 10.53
C GLN A 207 -15.11 -11.11 9.54
N ILE A 208 -15.02 -9.76 9.48
CA ILE A 208 -15.76 -8.96 8.51
C ILE A 208 -15.31 -9.29 7.09
N PHE A 209 -13.99 -9.21 6.80
CA PHE A 209 -13.49 -9.54 5.47
C PHE A 209 -13.70 -11.01 5.09
N LYS A 210 -13.62 -11.92 6.06
CA LYS A 210 -13.98 -13.33 5.88
C LYS A 210 -15.45 -13.50 5.47
N ALA A 211 -16.36 -12.77 6.08
CA ALA A 211 -17.77 -12.81 5.71
C ALA A 211 -18.03 -12.22 4.32
N ILE A 212 -17.36 -11.12 3.98
CA ILE A 212 -17.41 -10.52 2.64
C ILE A 212 -16.89 -11.51 1.59
N SER A 213 -15.72 -12.14 1.85
CA SER A 213 -15.13 -13.11 0.93
C SER A 213 -16.06 -14.32 0.71
N LYS A 214 -16.76 -14.76 1.78
CA LYS A 214 -17.75 -15.84 1.69
C LYS A 214 -18.93 -15.45 0.81
N ALA A 215 -19.54 -14.31 1.05
CA ALA A 215 -20.65 -13.82 0.26
C ALA A 215 -20.25 -13.63 -1.22
N THR A 216 -19.06 -13.09 -1.47
CA THR A 216 -18.51 -12.94 -2.83
C THR A 216 -18.37 -14.29 -3.53
N SER A 217 -17.80 -15.31 -2.86
CA SER A 217 -17.67 -16.66 -3.45
C SER A 217 -19.03 -17.29 -3.75
N GLU A 218 -20.01 -17.15 -2.87
CA GLU A 218 -21.34 -17.68 -3.10
C GLU A 218 -22.05 -17.01 -4.31
N ILE A 219 -21.97 -15.70 -4.41
CA ILE A 219 -22.52 -14.94 -5.55
C ILE A 219 -21.79 -15.29 -6.84
N ALA A 220 -20.47 -15.47 -6.77
CA ALA A 220 -19.65 -15.82 -7.93
C ALA A 220 -20.07 -17.15 -8.58
N LYS A 221 -20.56 -18.12 -7.82
CA LYS A 221 -21.05 -19.39 -8.38
C LYS A 221 -22.19 -19.20 -9.40
N THR A 222 -22.89 -18.08 -9.33
CA THR A 222 -23.98 -17.75 -10.26
C THR A 222 -23.52 -16.80 -11.38
N HIS A 223 -22.63 -15.86 -11.07
CA HIS A 223 -22.29 -14.77 -11.99
C HIS A 223 -20.89 -14.89 -12.60
N PHE A 224 -19.98 -15.60 -11.95
CA PHE A 224 -18.57 -15.76 -12.34
C PHE A 224 -18.11 -17.19 -12.01
N ASN A 225 -18.85 -18.18 -12.55
CA ASN A 225 -18.63 -19.62 -12.23
C ASN A 225 -17.39 -20.21 -12.90
N GLU A 226 -16.77 -19.50 -13.84
CA GLU A 226 -15.54 -19.93 -14.52
C GLU A 226 -14.41 -18.94 -14.20
N PRO A 227 -13.17 -19.44 -14.16
CA PRO A 227 -12.00 -18.56 -14.02
C PRO A 227 -11.93 -17.51 -15.14
N ILE A 228 -11.54 -16.30 -14.76
CA ILE A 228 -11.46 -15.14 -15.65
C ILE A 228 -10.01 -14.68 -15.74
N LYS A 229 -9.53 -14.47 -16.95
CA LYS A 229 -8.23 -13.84 -17.18
C LYS A 229 -8.35 -12.33 -16.99
N ASP A 230 -7.41 -11.78 -16.25
CA ASP A 230 -7.35 -10.36 -15.90
C ASP A 230 -5.95 -9.81 -16.19
N ILE A 231 -5.91 -8.57 -16.67
CA ILE A 231 -4.67 -7.85 -16.94
C ILE A 231 -4.38 -6.95 -15.73
N VAL A 232 -3.28 -7.20 -15.07
CA VAL A 232 -2.86 -6.46 -13.88
C VAL A 232 -1.57 -5.73 -14.14
N THR A 233 -1.52 -4.45 -13.78
CA THR A 233 -0.30 -3.68 -13.79
C THR A 233 0.37 -3.72 -12.43
N THR A 234 1.70 -3.75 -12.42
CA THR A 234 2.50 -3.73 -11.22
C THR A 234 3.49 -2.56 -11.26
N PRO A 235 3.62 -1.78 -10.18
CA PRO A 235 4.60 -0.72 -10.11
C PRO A 235 6.02 -1.23 -10.32
N LEU A 236 6.90 -0.37 -10.81
CA LEU A 236 8.32 -0.67 -10.89
C LEU A 236 8.91 -0.79 -9.48
N ALA A 237 9.79 -1.77 -9.30
CA ALA A 237 10.55 -1.91 -8.07
C ALA A 237 11.64 -0.82 -8.01
N HIS A 238 11.71 -0.14 -6.88
CA HIS A 238 12.77 0.81 -6.57
C HIS A 238 13.13 0.71 -5.08
N ASP A 239 14.35 1.04 -4.73
CA ASP A 239 14.81 0.93 -3.34
C ASP A 239 14.37 2.12 -2.48
N SER A 240 14.20 3.29 -3.07
CA SER A 240 13.76 4.48 -2.35
C SER A 240 13.01 5.46 -3.27
N PRO A 241 12.17 6.32 -2.72
CA PRO A 241 11.57 7.41 -3.48
C PRO A 241 12.59 8.33 -4.16
N ALA A 242 13.79 8.45 -3.61
CA ALA A 242 14.85 9.26 -4.18
C ALA A 242 15.36 8.74 -5.53
N GLU A 243 15.23 7.45 -5.80
CA GLU A 243 15.61 6.87 -7.10
C GLU A 243 14.71 7.36 -8.23
N ILE A 244 13.41 7.51 -7.95
CA ILE A 244 12.43 7.96 -8.94
C ILE A 244 12.45 9.49 -9.16
N SER A 245 13.19 10.24 -8.36
CA SER A 245 13.37 11.69 -8.53
C SER A 245 14.60 12.08 -9.36
N GLN A 246 15.19 11.13 -10.09
CA GLN A 246 16.36 11.39 -10.92
C GLN A 246 15.97 11.96 -12.29
N SER A 247 16.81 12.87 -12.81
CA SER A 247 16.63 13.48 -14.13
C SER A 247 16.82 12.49 -15.31
N SER A 248 17.40 11.34 -15.05
CA SER A 248 17.59 10.28 -16.06
C SER A 248 16.33 9.49 -16.40
N LEU A 249 15.23 9.71 -15.70
CA LEU A 249 13.97 9.03 -15.96
C LEU A 249 13.29 9.61 -17.18
N GLN A 250 12.94 8.75 -18.13
CA GLN A 250 12.42 9.11 -19.44
C GLN A 250 10.97 8.65 -19.62
N ASP A 251 10.18 9.43 -20.34
CA ASP A 251 8.78 9.13 -20.61
C ASP A 251 8.62 8.48 -22.00
N TRP A 252 8.26 7.21 -22.01
CA TRP A 252 8.02 6.46 -23.22
C TRP A 252 6.85 7.02 -24.06
N MET A 253 5.85 7.66 -23.42
CA MET A 253 4.69 8.19 -24.15
C MET A 253 5.03 9.45 -24.96
N THR A 254 6.04 10.20 -24.55
CA THR A 254 6.58 11.36 -25.29
C THR A 254 7.64 10.96 -26.32
N GLY A 255 8.02 9.69 -26.38
CA GLY A 255 9.03 9.18 -27.30
C GLY A 255 10.48 9.34 -26.81
N GLU A 256 10.67 9.68 -25.54
CA GLU A 256 12.02 9.79 -24.96
C GLU A 256 12.71 8.44 -24.80
N CYS A 257 11.94 7.35 -24.71
CA CYS A 257 12.44 5.98 -24.67
C CYS A 257 11.40 5.01 -25.22
N GLU A 258 11.76 3.72 -25.33
CA GLU A 258 10.79 2.68 -25.67
C GLU A 258 9.90 2.27 -24.47
N ALA A 259 8.67 1.86 -24.75
CA ALA A 259 7.75 1.31 -23.78
C ALA A 259 8.12 -0.16 -23.51
N ILE A 260 8.80 -0.42 -22.40
CA ILE A 260 9.23 -1.77 -22.00
C ILE A 260 8.60 -2.10 -20.64
N PRO A 261 7.64 -3.04 -20.58
CA PRO A 261 7.00 -3.46 -19.32
C PRO A 261 8.03 -3.89 -18.28
N GLY A 262 7.89 -3.35 -17.06
CA GLY A 262 8.79 -3.65 -15.95
C GLY A 262 10.15 -2.91 -15.99
N LYS A 263 10.34 -1.98 -16.93
CA LYS A 263 11.58 -1.16 -17.03
C LYS A 263 11.28 0.33 -17.19
N THR A 264 10.65 0.72 -18.27
CA THR A 264 10.32 2.12 -18.60
C THR A 264 8.85 2.43 -18.38
N MET A 265 8.04 1.42 -18.20
CA MET A 265 6.64 1.47 -17.80
C MET A 265 6.37 0.39 -16.74
N HIS A 266 5.21 0.43 -16.11
CA HIS A 266 4.81 -0.60 -15.15
C HIS A 266 4.85 -2.01 -15.77
N GLY A 267 5.05 -3.02 -14.95
CA GLY A 267 4.92 -4.41 -15.36
C GLY A 267 3.46 -4.70 -15.74
N ILE A 268 3.27 -5.55 -16.76
CA ILE A 268 1.96 -6.04 -17.16
C ILE A 268 1.96 -7.56 -16.94
N THR A 269 1.00 -8.04 -16.20
CA THR A 269 0.88 -9.46 -15.87
C THR A 269 -0.55 -9.93 -16.15
N VAL A 270 -0.68 -11.08 -16.78
CA VAL A 270 -1.97 -11.77 -16.89
C VAL A 270 -2.12 -12.68 -15.70
N VAL A 271 -3.23 -12.57 -14.98
CA VAL A 271 -3.58 -13.42 -13.84
C VAL A 271 -4.91 -14.11 -14.08
N GLU A 272 -5.05 -15.32 -13.56
CA GLU A 272 -6.32 -16.03 -13.55
C GLU A 272 -7.00 -15.85 -12.21
N ARG A 273 -8.26 -15.42 -12.23
CA ARG A 273 -9.08 -15.17 -11.05
C ARG A 273 -10.25 -16.15 -11.03
N ASP A 274 -10.27 -16.99 -10.03
CA ASP A 274 -11.43 -17.83 -9.71
C ASP A 274 -12.17 -17.22 -8.51
N TYR A 275 -13.22 -16.49 -8.79
CA TYR A 275 -14.02 -15.79 -7.79
C TYR A 275 -14.81 -16.74 -6.89
N THR A 276 -15.07 -17.97 -7.34
CA THR A 276 -15.76 -18.98 -6.52
C THR A 276 -14.93 -19.45 -5.36
N LYS A 277 -13.59 -19.27 -5.43
CA LYS A 277 -12.62 -19.72 -4.42
C LYS A 277 -12.06 -18.62 -3.53
N ILE A 278 -12.59 -17.39 -3.61
CA ILE A 278 -12.09 -16.27 -2.80
C ILE A 278 -12.14 -16.61 -1.30
N TYR A 279 -13.24 -17.21 -0.84
CA TYR A 279 -13.39 -17.57 0.57
C TYR A 279 -12.34 -18.57 1.03
N ASP A 280 -12.10 -19.61 0.26
CA ASP A 280 -11.12 -20.64 0.60
C ASP A 280 -9.70 -20.07 0.60
N LYS A 281 -9.37 -19.26 -0.40
CA LYS A 281 -8.08 -18.57 -0.51
C LYS A 281 -7.88 -17.53 0.60
N PHE A 282 -8.95 -16.85 1.04
CA PHE A 282 -8.89 -15.91 2.16
C PHE A 282 -8.54 -16.60 3.49
N ASN A 283 -9.03 -17.83 3.69
CA ASN A 283 -8.79 -18.62 4.91
C ASN A 283 -7.49 -19.43 4.87
N SER A 284 -6.67 -19.32 3.83
CA SER A 284 -5.46 -20.11 3.66
C SER A 284 -4.23 -19.26 3.38
N LEU A 285 -3.10 -19.66 3.92
CA LEU A 285 -1.81 -19.06 3.58
C LEU A 285 -1.32 -19.64 2.26
N GLY A 286 -1.33 -18.85 1.21
CA GLY A 286 -1.01 -19.28 -0.15
C GLY A 286 0.46 -19.66 -0.36
N PRO A 287 0.77 -20.30 -1.50
CA PRO A 287 2.10 -20.87 -1.79
C PRO A 287 3.20 -19.81 -1.98
N ASN A 288 2.86 -18.54 -2.18
CA ASN A 288 3.85 -17.47 -2.29
C ASN A 288 4.63 -17.28 -0.98
N ALA A 289 4.02 -17.56 0.17
CA ALA A 289 4.72 -17.53 1.46
C ALA A 289 5.80 -18.62 1.57
N LYS A 290 5.64 -19.75 0.86
CA LYS A 290 6.64 -20.83 0.76
C LYS A 290 7.70 -20.54 -0.29
N ASN A 291 7.27 -20.18 -1.50
CA ASN A 291 8.12 -20.16 -2.69
C ASN A 291 8.75 -18.78 -2.94
N GLY A 292 8.17 -17.73 -2.38
CA GLY A 292 8.66 -16.37 -2.48
C GLY A 292 9.70 -16.01 -1.43
N LEU A 293 10.17 -14.79 -1.52
CA LEU A 293 10.97 -14.15 -0.48
C LEU A 293 10.04 -13.32 0.41
N LEU A 294 10.13 -13.54 1.71
CA LEU A 294 9.49 -12.70 2.71
C LEU A 294 10.43 -11.58 3.13
N GLY A 295 9.87 -10.51 3.66
CA GLY A 295 10.62 -9.36 4.15
C GLY A 295 10.14 -8.04 3.56
N ALA A 296 10.82 -6.96 3.93
CA ALA A 296 10.52 -5.61 3.50
C ALA A 296 11.77 -4.73 3.50
N HIS A 297 11.64 -3.53 2.95
CA HIS A 297 12.69 -2.49 3.00
C HIS A 297 14.05 -2.95 2.46
N GLY A 298 14.06 -3.67 1.32
CA GLY A 298 15.28 -4.13 0.67
C GLY A 298 15.95 -5.33 1.36
N ASN A 299 15.40 -5.83 2.45
CA ASN A 299 15.86 -7.03 3.13
C ASN A 299 14.81 -8.15 2.99
N SER A 300 15.24 -9.30 2.52
CA SER A 300 14.37 -10.45 2.25
C SER A 300 15.04 -11.76 2.60
N PHE A 301 14.24 -12.77 2.87
CA PHE A 301 14.71 -14.11 3.26
C PHE A 301 13.73 -15.17 2.78
N ASN A 302 14.22 -16.40 2.61
CA ASN A 302 13.36 -17.54 2.34
C ASN A 302 12.90 -18.17 3.66
N ALA A 303 11.62 -18.50 3.75
CA ALA A 303 10.98 -19.14 4.90
C ALA A 303 10.21 -20.43 4.53
N GLY A 304 10.52 -21.05 3.40
CA GLY A 304 9.79 -22.22 2.89
C GLY A 304 9.78 -23.41 3.83
N ASP A 305 10.89 -23.66 4.54
CA ASP A 305 10.98 -24.70 5.57
C ASP A 305 10.11 -24.41 6.81
N PHE A 306 9.93 -23.14 7.15
CA PHE A 306 8.99 -22.72 8.21
C PHE A 306 7.54 -22.78 7.76
N TYR A 307 7.28 -22.52 6.48
CA TYR A 307 5.97 -22.78 5.90
C TYR A 307 5.61 -24.27 5.97
N ASP A 308 6.56 -25.16 5.67
CA ASP A 308 6.36 -26.60 5.77
C ASP A 308 6.07 -27.07 7.20
N GLN A 309 6.66 -26.43 8.22
CA GLN A 309 6.31 -26.68 9.62
C GLN A 309 4.85 -26.33 9.93
N LEU A 310 4.27 -25.31 9.31
CA LEU A 310 2.84 -25.00 9.47
C LEU A 310 1.96 -26.10 8.86
N LEU A 311 2.40 -26.78 7.79
CA LEU A 311 1.68 -27.92 7.19
C LEU A 311 1.73 -29.19 8.05
N GLU A 312 2.64 -29.29 9.01
CA GLU A 312 2.71 -30.43 9.93
C GLU A 312 1.55 -30.42 10.94
N ASN A 313 0.98 -29.25 11.23
CA ASN A 313 -0.15 -29.10 12.15
C ASN A 313 -1.48 -29.42 11.43
N LYS A 314 -1.85 -30.71 11.46
CA LYS A 314 -3.02 -31.22 10.72
C LYS A 314 -4.38 -30.67 11.18
N ASP A 315 -4.46 -30.07 12.37
CA ASP A 315 -5.70 -29.48 12.89
C ASP A 315 -5.95 -28.06 12.32
N HIS A 316 -4.94 -27.46 11.68
CA HIS A 316 -4.97 -26.12 11.14
C HIS A 316 -4.62 -26.06 9.65
N LEU A 317 -5.33 -26.88 8.85
CA LEU A 317 -5.17 -26.93 7.40
C LEU A 317 -6.47 -26.55 6.69
N GLN A 318 -6.31 -25.91 5.55
CA GLN A 318 -7.36 -25.65 4.56
C GLN A 318 -7.05 -26.42 3.29
N THR A 319 -7.99 -27.19 2.78
CA THR A 319 -7.83 -27.91 1.51
C THR A 319 -8.51 -27.17 0.37
N ILE A 320 -7.77 -26.86 -0.69
CA ILE A 320 -8.26 -26.24 -1.92
C ILE A 320 -7.77 -27.11 -3.09
N ASP A 321 -8.68 -27.58 -3.92
CA ASP A 321 -8.37 -28.43 -5.09
C ASP A 321 -7.45 -29.62 -4.77
N ASN A 322 -7.71 -30.29 -3.65
CA ASN A 322 -6.91 -31.40 -3.12
C ASN A 322 -5.47 -31.03 -2.68
N VAL A 323 -5.17 -29.75 -2.52
CA VAL A 323 -3.89 -29.26 -1.97
C VAL A 323 -4.14 -28.69 -0.58
N GLU A 324 -3.32 -29.11 0.37
CA GLU A 324 -3.35 -28.61 1.75
C GLU A 324 -2.54 -27.32 1.87
N TYR A 325 -3.10 -26.34 2.56
CA TYR A 325 -2.48 -25.05 2.91
C TYR A 325 -2.63 -24.80 4.41
N PRO A 326 -1.70 -24.08 5.06
CA PRO A 326 -1.91 -23.63 6.44
C PRO A 326 -3.16 -22.77 6.56
N SER A 327 -4.01 -23.08 7.53
CA SER A 327 -5.20 -22.28 7.82
C SER A 327 -4.83 -20.95 8.46
N ILE A 328 -5.51 -19.89 8.02
CA ILE A 328 -5.51 -18.55 8.63
C ILE A 328 -6.96 -18.06 8.79
N GLY A 329 -7.88 -18.99 9.04
CA GLY A 329 -9.31 -18.72 9.13
C GLY A 329 -9.77 -18.06 10.44
N GLN A 330 -8.88 -17.90 11.43
CA GLN A 330 -9.15 -17.28 12.73
C GLN A 330 -8.08 -16.23 13.03
N ASP A 331 -8.42 -15.19 13.80
CA ASP A 331 -7.49 -14.11 14.16
C ASP A 331 -6.19 -14.65 14.78
N GLU A 332 -6.27 -15.60 15.71
CA GLU A 332 -5.08 -16.18 16.35
C GLU A 332 -4.23 -17.04 15.40
N GLU A 333 -4.84 -17.71 14.44
CA GLU A 333 -4.10 -18.42 13.40
C GLU A 333 -3.29 -17.48 12.52
N VAL A 334 -3.90 -16.34 12.14
CA VAL A 334 -3.20 -15.26 11.41
C VAL A 334 -2.03 -14.73 12.23
N ILE A 335 -2.25 -14.42 13.50
CA ILE A 335 -1.23 -13.90 14.40
C ILE A 335 -0.07 -14.89 14.51
N ASN A 336 -0.35 -16.16 14.78
CA ASN A 336 0.70 -17.17 14.93
C ASN A 336 1.44 -17.44 13.61
N ALA A 337 0.78 -17.40 12.46
CA ALA A 337 1.43 -17.49 11.16
C ALA A 337 2.38 -16.29 10.92
N ILE A 338 1.95 -15.07 11.25
CA ILE A 338 2.80 -13.88 11.16
C ILE A 338 4.03 -14.03 12.08
N LEU A 339 3.84 -14.40 13.34
CA LEU A 339 4.94 -14.56 14.30
C LEU A 339 5.92 -15.66 13.86
N HIS A 340 5.42 -16.76 13.31
CA HIS A 340 6.23 -17.89 12.84
C HIS A 340 7.08 -17.56 11.61
N LEU A 341 6.56 -16.73 10.71
CA LEU A 341 7.20 -16.39 9.43
C LEU A 341 7.90 -15.02 9.42
N SER A 342 7.89 -14.29 10.52
CA SER A 342 8.53 -12.98 10.61
C SER A 342 9.97 -13.07 11.13
N SER A 343 10.87 -12.31 10.51
CA SER A 343 12.23 -12.12 11.01
C SER A 343 12.31 -11.35 12.33
N LEU A 344 11.23 -10.72 12.78
CA LEU A 344 11.19 -10.02 14.06
C LEU A 344 10.95 -10.96 15.25
N THR A 345 10.31 -12.09 15.02
CA THR A 345 9.80 -12.99 16.05
C THR A 345 10.30 -14.44 15.92
N ASN A 346 10.89 -14.77 14.80
CA ASN A 346 11.59 -16.04 14.57
C ASN A 346 13.08 -15.78 14.39
N GLY A 347 13.87 -16.21 15.34
CA GLY A 347 15.31 -15.92 15.42
C GLY A 347 16.12 -16.49 14.27
N GLU A 348 15.77 -17.66 13.76
CA GLU A 348 16.44 -18.20 12.56
C GLU A 348 16.15 -17.35 11.33
N LEU A 349 14.92 -16.89 11.14
CA LEU A 349 14.57 -15.98 10.03
C LEU A 349 15.23 -14.60 10.21
N SER A 350 15.35 -14.12 11.44
CA SER A 350 16.13 -12.94 11.76
C SER A 350 17.60 -13.08 11.33
N TYR A 351 18.21 -14.19 11.66
CA TYR A 351 19.59 -14.50 11.25
C TYR A 351 19.73 -14.54 9.71
N ARG A 352 18.79 -15.20 9.01
CA ARG A 352 18.79 -15.24 7.55
C ARG A 352 18.65 -13.87 6.91
N ALA A 353 17.80 -13.02 7.47
CA ALA A 353 17.62 -11.64 7.03
C ALA A 353 18.92 -10.83 7.17
N TYR A 354 19.58 -10.90 8.32
CA TYR A 354 20.87 -10.23 8.52
C TYR A 354 21.98 -10.81 7.64
N LYS A 355 22.03 -12.12 7.45
CA LYS A 355 23.00 -12.75 6.55
C LYS A 355 22.82 -12.29 5.11
N ASN A 356 21.58 -12.04 4.68
CA ASN A 356 21.32 -11.46 3.37
C ASN A 356 21.73 -9.98 3.31
N ALA A 357 21.46 -9.21 4.36
CA ALA A 357 21.91 -7.82 4.45
C ALA A 357 23.44 -7.70 4.49
N GLU A 358 24.16 -8.60 5.16
CA GLU A 358 25.63 -8.68 5.12
C GLU A 358 26.17 -8.83 3.71
N LYS A 359 25.55 -9.70 2.91
CA LYS A 359 25.95 -9.90 1.50
C LYS A 359 25.78 -8.65 0.66
N LYS A 360 24.74 -7.86 0.95
CA LYS A 360 24.45 -6.63 0.20
C LYS A 360 25.33 -5.44 0.63
N THR A 361 25.64 -5.35 1.91
CA THR A 361 26.28 -4.17 2.50
C THR A 361 27.76 -4.35 2.81
N GLY A 362 28.22 -5.59 2.94
CA GLY A 362 29.57 -5.90 3.42
C GLY A 362 29.79 -5.65 4.93
N LEU A 363 28.74 -5.31 5.66
CA LEU A 363 28.77 -5.04 7.09
C LEU A 363 28.51 -6.31 7.91
N LYS A 364 29.10 -6.43 9.10
CA LYS A 364 28.82 -7.52 10.01
C LYS A 364 27.51 -7.24 10.77
N LEU A 365 26.49 -8.08 10.61
CA LEU A 365 25.14 -7.87 11.15
C LEU A 365 24.55 -9.11 11.82
N THR A 366 25.01 -10.32 11.47
CA THR A 366 24.46 -11.60 11.97
C THR A 366 24.58 -11.74 13.48
N ASP A 367 25.59 -11.10 14.10
CA ASP A 367 25.76 -11.06 15.55
C ASP A 367 24.57 -10.41 16.29
N LEU A 368 23.79 -9.56 15.62
CA LEU A 368 22.57 -8.98 16.20
C LEU A 368 21.46 -10.02 16.43
N ALA A 369 21.45 -11.12 15.69
CA ALA A 369 20.46 -12.18 15.80
C ALA A 369 21.02 -13.49 16.37
N GLU A 370 22.34 -13.67 16.48
CA GLU A 370 22.96 -14.93 16.89
C GLU A 370 22.50 -15.39 18.28
N GLY A 371 22.44 -14.47 19.25
CA GLY A 371 22.04 -14.80 20.63
C GLY A 371 20.55 -15.20 20.77
N SER A 372 19.71 -14.86 19.80
CA SER A 372 18.27 -15.16 19.79
C SER A 372 17.86 -16.12 18.67
N ARG A 373 18.82 -16.73 17.97
CA ARG A 373 18.59 -17.55 16.79
C ARG A 373 17.59 -18.69 17.00
N ASN A 374 17.59 -19.28 18.17
CA ASN A 374 16.69 -20.39 18.53
C ASN A 374 15.36 -19.94 19.14
N VAL A 375 15.14 -18.63 19.29
CA VAL A 375 13.93 -18.08 19.87
C VAL A 375 12.85 -18.00 18.81
N LYS A 376 11.69 -18.57 19.10
CA LYS A 376 10.45 -18.42 18.31
C LYS A 376 9.38 -17.91 19.26
N LEU A 377 8.72 -16.84 18.91
CA LEU A 377 7.66 -16.25 19.72
C LEU A 377 6.30 -16.70 19.20
N SER A 378 5.45 -17.15 20.11
CA SER A 378 4.03 -17.41 19.86
C SER A 378 3.18 -16.30 20.45
N TYR A 379 1.90 -16.26 20.09
CA TYR A 379 0.97 -15.29 20.66
C TYR A 379 0.84 -15.46 22.19
N SER A 380 0.81 -16.68 22.69
CA SER A 380 0.80 -16.96 24.13
C SER A 380 2.05 -16.45 24.86
N ASP A 381 3.22 -16.47 24.22
CA ASP A 381 4.44 -15.89 24.80
C ASP A 381 4.32 -14.36 24.95
N LEU A 382 3.68 -13.71 23.98
CA LEU A 382 3.46 -12.26 24.03
C LEU A 382 2.44 -11.89 25.11
N GLN A 383 1.39 -12.69 25.27
CA GLN A 383 0.37 -12.49 26.31
C GLN A 383 0.93 -12.71 27.72
N ALA A 384 1.86 -13.63 27.87
CA ALA A 384 2.47 -13.95 29.17
C ALA A 384 3.35 -12.81 29.72
N GLN A 385 4.11 -12.16 28.84
CA GLN A 385 4.98 -11.03 29.23
C GLN A 385 5.42 -10.23 27.99
N PRO A 386 5.83 -8.95 28.16
CA PRO A 386 6.40 -8.15 27.07
C PRO A 386 7.59 -8.84 26.39
N ARG A 387 7.62 -8.84 25.06
CA ARG A 387 8.68 -9.43 24.25
C ARG A 387 9.32 -8.40 23.34
N ARG A 388 10.65 -8.52 23.18
CA ARG A 388 11.42 -7.79 22.19
C ARG A 388 11.44 -8.51 20.86
N TYR A 389 11.72 -7.77 19.82
CA TYR A 389 12.16 -8.35 18.57
C TYR A 389 13.45 -9.14 18.71
N ASN A 390 13.56 -10.27 18.03
CA ASN A 390 14.76 -11.11 18.06
C ASN A 390 16.01 -10.41 17.48
N ASN A 391 15.83 -9.43 16.63
CA ASN A 391 16.89 -8.64 16.03
C ASN A 391 17.16 -7.31 16.75
N SER A 392 16.58 -7.12 17.91
CA SER A 392 16.79 -5.96 18.76
C SER A 392 18.03 -6.15 19.63
N PRO A 393 18.69 -5.08 20.09
CA PRO A 393 19.75 -5.20 21.11
C PRO A 393 19.33 -6.01 22.32
N ILE A 394 20.27 -6.74 22.94
CA ILE A 394 20.02 -7.70 24.05
C ILE A 394 19.65 -6.98 25.37
N TRP A 395 19.15 -5.82 25.35
CA TRP A 395 18.70 -5.09 26.51
C TRP A 395 17.24 -4.69 26.37
N SER A 396 16.57 -4.57 27.46
CA SER A 396 15.12 -4.34 27.49
C SER A 396 14.79 -3.17 28.36
N GLY A 397 15.09 -2.11 28.14
CA GLY A 397 14.79 -0.95 28.97
C GLY A 397 15.30 0.31 28.30
N LEU A 398 15.23 1.37 29.02
CA LEU A 398 15.70 2.65 28.52
C LEU A 398 17.22 2.74 28.47
N MET A 399 17.91 1.89 29.24
CA MET A 399 19.38 1.87 29.36
C MET A 399 19.92 0.45 29.33
N ASN A 400 21.06 0.23 28.68
CA ASN A 400 21.86 -0.98 28.71
C ASN A 400 23.33 -0.62 28.59
N ASP A 401 24.15 -1.06 29.55
CA ASP A 401 25.59 -0.75 29.63
C ASP A 401 25.89 0.76 29.50
N GLY A 402 25.08 1.58 30.13
CA GLY A 402 25.21 3.03 30.07
C GLY A 402 24.71 3.69 28.78
N ARG A 403 24.07 2.93 27.88
CA ARG A 403 23.54 3.42 26.63
C ARG A 403 22.00 3.41 26.65
N ALA A 404 21.41 4.50 26.19
CA ALA A 404 19.97 4.55 25.93
C ALA A 404 19.61 3.77 24.67
N TYR A 405 18.42 3.16 24.67
CA TYR A 405 17.85 2.64 23.44
C TYR A 405 17.66 3.78 22.42
N ALA A 406 18.06 3.51 21.20
CA ALA A 406 17.79 4.37 20.06
C ALA A 406 17.00 3.59 19.01
N ALA A 407 15.95 4.20 18.47
CA ALA A 407 15.30 3.67 17.29
C ALA A 407 16.31 3.59 16.14
N PHE A 408 16.10 2.65 15.23
CA PHE A 408 16.95 2.48 14.04
C PHE A 408 18.41 2.14 14.34
N THR A 409 18.69 1.41 15.42
CA THR A 409 20.04 0.94 15.79
C THR A 409 20.80 0.32 14.62
N TYR A 410 20.12 -0.43 13.80
CA TYR A 410 20.64 -1.03 12.57
C TYR A 410 21.33 0.00 11.65
N ASN A 411 20.72 1.16 11.44
CA ASN A 411 21.27 2.24 10.63
C ASN A 411 22.28 3.09 11.43
N VAL A 412 21.92 3.43 12.68
CA VAL A 412 22.69 4.40 13.48
C VAL A 412 23.97 3.78 14.02
N GLU A 413 23.92 2.56 14.55
CA GLU A 413 25.07 1.92 15.20
C GLU A 413 25.86 1.01 14.26
N ARG A 414 25.16 0.32 13.35
CA ARG A 414 25.78 -0.59 12.39
C ARG A 414 26.08 0.05 11.06
N LEU A 415 25.67 1.30 10.88
CA LEU A 415 25.92 2.12 9.71
C LEU A 415 25.39 1.49 8.41
N VAL A 416 24.33 0.70 8.51
CA VAL A 416 23.60 0.26 7.32
C VAL A 416 23.01 1.49 6.63
N PRO A 417 23.28 1.68 5.34
CA PRO A 417 22.79 2.85 4.62
C PRO A 417 21.26 2.99 4.72
N TRP A 418 20.80 4.20 4.92
CA TRP A 418 19.39 4.54 4.78
C TRP A 418 18.95 4.33 3.33
N ARG A 419 17.68 4.06 3.13
CA ARG A 419 17.09 3.94 1.80
C ARG A 419 16.79 5.32 1.22
N THR A 420 17.80 6.14 1.16
CA THR A 420 17.82 7.46 0.54
C THR A 420 18.91 7.49 -0.51
N LEU A 421 18.89 8.45 -1.42
CA LEU A 421 19.86 8.56 -2.50
C LEU A 421 21.32 8.55 -2.01
N THR A 422 21.60 9.20 -0.87
CA THR A 422 22.96 9.29 -0.30
C THR A 422 23.26 8.18 0.72
N GLY A 423 22.27 7.35 1.05
CA GLY A 423 22.38 6.37 2.13
C GLY A 423 22.38 6.98 3.54
N ARG A 424 22.14 8.27 3.68
CA ARG A 424 22.20 9.02 4.94
C ARG A 424 20.84 9.63 5.27
N GLN A 425 20.64 9.95 6.53
CA GLN A 425 19.55 10.80 6.98
C GLN A 425 19.79 12.23 6.50
N HIS A 426 18.79 12.84 5.88
CA HIS A 426 18.91 14.17 5.30
C HIS A 426 18.30 15.22 6.21
N PHE A 427 19.08 16.22 6.58
CA PHE A 427 18.61 17.47 7.17
C PHE A 427 18.58 18.62 6.16
N TYR A 428 19.27 18.45 5.06
CA TYR A 428 19.26 19.33 3.91
C TYR A 428 18.69 18.59 2.72
N LEU A 429 17.65 19.18 2.12
CA LEU A 429 17.02 18.63 0.91
C LEU A 429 17.63 19.33 -0.30
N ASP A 430 18.57 18.65 -0.95
CA ASP A 430 19.20 19.11 -2.19
C ASP A 430 18.29 18.82 -3.38
N HIS A 431 17.19 19.58 -3.42
CA HIS A 431 16.18 19.47 -4.45
C HIS A 431 15.73 20.87 -4.84
N GLU A 432 15.82 21.21 -6.14
CA GLU A 432 15.58 22.55 -6.64
C GLU A 432 14.29 23.21 -6.14
N GLY A 433 13.21 22.46 -6.05
CA GLY A 433 11.97 22.99 -5.55
C GLY A 433 12.00 23.38 -4.10
N TYR A 434 12.54 22.51 -3.24
CA TYR A 434 12.67 22.85 -1.84
C TYR A 434 13.59 24.06 -1.64
N ILE A 435 14.68 24.13 -2.42
CA ILE A 435 15.61 25.28 -2.42
C ILE A 435 14.88 26.56 -2.85
N LYS A 436 14.13 26.50 -3.95
CA LYS A 436 13.38 27.62 -4.50
C LYS A 436 12.36 28.20 -3.51
N PHE A 437 11.71 27.34 -2.74
CA PHE A 437 10.74 27.74 -1.71
C PHE A 437 11.35 28.02 -0.33
N GLY A 438 12.65 27.83 -0.17
CA GLY A 438 13.33 27.99 1.12
C GLY A 438 12.92 26.93 2.15
N GLU A 439 12.51 25.75 1.68
CA GLU A 439 12.08 24.61 2.50
C GLU A 439 13.15 23.50 2.56
N ASN A 440 14.33 23.77 2.07
CA ASN A 440 15.45 22.83 2.01
C ASN A 440 16.14 22.57 3.35
N LEU A 441 15.84 23.34 4.37
CA LEU A 441 16.30 23.15 5.75
C LEU A 441 15.11 23.19 6.72
N PRO A 442 15.09 22.34 7.75
CA PRO A 442 14.10 22.42 8.82
C PRO A 442 14.37 23.61 9.72
N THR A 443 13.91 24.79 9.31
CA THR A 443 14.05 26.03 10.07
C THR A 443 12.71 26.43 10.65
N TYR A 444 12.74 27.11 11.81
CA TYR A 444 11.53 27.68 12.37
C TYR A 444 10.94 28.74 11.44
N LYS A 445 9.66 28.60 11.18
CA LYS A 445 8.86 29.62 10.49
C LYS A 445 7.66 29.97 11.36
N PRO A 446 7.35 31.25 11.53
CA PRO A 446 6.16 31.62 12.27
C PRO A 446 4.90 31.10 11.57
N SER A 447 3.91 30.73 12.36
CA SER A 447 2.60 30.36 11.82
C SER A 447 2.06 31.50 10.92
N PRO A 448 1.45 31.17 9.77
CA PRO A 448 0.75 32.15 8.95
C PRO A 448 -0.55 32.66 9.59
N THR A 449 -1.04 32.01 10.64
CA THR A 449 -2.31 32.30 11.27
C THR A 449 -2.44 33.75 11.73
N PRO A 450 -1.49 34.35 12.43
CA PRO A 450 -1.60 35.78 12.82
C PRO A 450 -1.70 36.73 11.63
N LYS A 451 -1.02 36.41 10.51
CA LYS A 451 -1.08 37.24 9.30
C LYS A 451 -2.43 37.15 8.59
N LEU A 452 -3.12 36.03 8.72
CA LEU A 452 -4.41 35.77 8.06
C LEU A 452 -5.60 36.29 8.90
N TYR A 453 -5.51 36.17 10.21
CA TYR A 453 -6.65 36.40 11.12
C TYR A 453 -6.40 37.55 12.12
N GLY A 454 -5.25 38.19 12.06
CA GLY A 454 -4.84 39.19 13.06
C GLY A 454 -4.31 38.54 14.35
N GLU A 455 -3.82 39.36 15.24
CA GLU A 455 -3.52 38.93 16.60
C GLU A 455 -4.86 38.67 17.29
N LEU A 456 -5.06 37.44 17.71
CA LEU A 456 -6.15 37.11 18.60
C LEU A 456 -5.71 37.54 20.00
N ASP A 457 -6.34 38.57 20.53
CA ASP A 457 -6.17 39.01 21.91
C ASP A 457 -6.64 37.93 22.91
#